data_2905e8c5a3180a874350e609a95f15f0
#
_entry.id   2905e8c5a3180a874350e609a95f15f0
#
_cell.length_a   1.000
_cell.length_b   1.000
_cell.length_c   1.000
_cell.angle_alpha   90.00
_cell.angle_beta   90.00
_cell.angle_gamma   90.00
#
_symmetry.space_group_name_H-M   'P 1'
#
loop_
_entity.id
_entity.type
_entity.pdbx_description
1 polymer ?
#
loop_
_entity_poly.entity_id
_entity_poly.type
_entity_poly.pdbx_seq_one_letter_code
_entity_poly.pdbx_strand_id
1 'polypeptide(L)'
;MSETTCHMSISLDGFVAGPDQSLEQPLGRRGIELHRWHLDEPLHEADARARDLLLRPRGAYVMGRNMFGPIRGPWQGDWRGWWGDEPPYHAPVFVLTHFEHEPIELAGGTTFYFVGDGFDVAFARASEAAGGRGVDIAGGASTVRQALASGVIDELVLDFVPVLLGSGERLFDGVADPRLEPVEVIHSPLATHVRYRVGR
;
A
#
# COMPACT_ATOMS: atom_id res chain seq x y z
N MET A 1 -4.39 -7.84 -20.39
CA MET A 1 -4.14 -8.18 -18.98
C MET A 1 -4.55 -6.96 -18.16
N SER A 2 -5.16 -7.13 -17.01
CA SER A 2 -5.50 -6.03 -16.11
C SER A 2 -4.23 -5.45 -15.48
N GLU A 3 -4.16 -4.11 -15.37
CA GLU A 3 -3.02 -3.40 -14.81
C GLU A 3 -2.87 -3.69 -13.32
N THR A 4 -1.64 -3.96 -12.87
CA THR A 4 -1.28 -4.05 -11.45
C THR A 4 -0.52 -2.79 -11.05
N THR A 5 -1.01 -2.12 -10.02
CA THR A 5 -0.43 -0.85 -9.54
C THR A 5 0.05 -0.96 -8.10
N CYS A 6 0.93 -0.04 -7.73
CA CYS A 6 1.32 0.18 -6.34
C CYS A 6 1.57 1.68 -6.15
N HIS A 7 1.05 2.25 -5.05
CA HIS A 7 1.25 3.66 -4.72
C HIS A 7 1.76 3.78 -3.27
N MET A 8 2.96 4.36 -3.09
CA MET A 8 3.64 4.41 -1.80
C MET A 8 4.21 5.79 -1.52
N SER A 9 3.92 6.33 -0.33
CA SER A 9 4.68 7.47 0.18
C SER A 9 6.01 7.01 0.78
N ILE A 10 7.08 7.74 0.50
CA ILE A 10 8.45 7.35 0.86
C ILE A 10 9.26 8.57 1.32
N SER A 11 10.05 8.39 2.38
CA SER A 11 11.03 9.40 2.81
C SER A 11 12.21 9.49 1.85
N LEU A 12 12.97 10.57 1.91
CA LEU A 12 14.19 10.72 1.08
C LEU A 12 15.25 9.64 1.38
N ASP A 13 15.26 9.07 2.58
CA ASP A 13 16.14 7.97 2.96
C ASP A 13 15.52 6.58 2.79
N GLY A 14 14.38 6.48 2.08
CA GLY A 14 13.85 5.23 1.54
C GLY A 14 12.93 4.43 2.46
N PHE A 15 12.34 5.05 3.49
CA PHE A 15 11.41 4.42 4.41
C PHE A 15 9.96 4.76 4.07
N VAL A 16 9.06 3.78 4.18
CA VAL A 16 7.61 3.94 3.96
C VAL A 16 6.81 3.88 5.26
N ALA A 17 7.48 3.59 6.36
CA ALA A 17 6.96 3.71 7.73
C ALA A 17 8.13 3.92 8.68
N GLY A 18 7.87 4.62 9.78
CA GLY A 18 8.84 4.79 10.86
C GLY A 18 9.00 3.53 11.71
N PRO A 19 9.98 3.53 12.64
CA PRO A 19 10.15 2.46 13.61
C PRO A 19 9.04 2.47 14.67
N ASP A 20 8.96 1.38 15.44
CA ASP A 20 8.10 1.26 16.63
C ASP A 20 6.60 1.41 16.31
N GLN A 21 6.13 0.77 15.21
CA GLN A 21 4.71 0.75 14.87
C GLN A 21 3.88 0.12 16.00
N SER A 22 2.80 0.83 16.39
CA SER A 22 1.88 0.40 17.45
C SER A 22 0.44 0.80 17.13
N LEU A 23 -0.49 0.49 18.02
CA LEU A 23 -1.89 0.93 17.89
C LEU A 23 -2.00 2.46 17.90
N GLU A 24 -1.23 3.14 18.75
CA GLU A 24 -1.20 4.60 18.88
C GLU A 24 -0.41 5.25 17.75
N GLN A 25 0.55 4.53 17.16
CA GLN A 25 1.39 5.00 16.06
C GLN A 25 1.45 3.95 14.94
N PRO A 26 0.37 3.79 14.16
CA PRO A 26 0.26 2.74 13.15
C PRO A 26 1.33 2.81 12.05
N LEU A 27 1.79 4.01 11.73
CA LEU A 27 2.86 4.27 10.76
C LEU A 27 4.25 4.37 11.40
N GLY A 28 4.36 4.07 12.72
CA GLY A 28 5.59 4.22 13.47
C GLY A 28 5.94 5.67 13.78
N ARG A 29 7.01 5.85 14.53
CA ARG A 29 7.48 7.17 14.96
C ARG A 29 7.78 8.04 13.74
N ARG A 30 7.18 9.23 13.67
CA ARG A 30 7.25 10.19 12.57
C ARG A 30 6.68 9.69 11.23
N GLY A 31 6.20 8.43 11.12
CA GLY A 31 5.69 7.88 9.87
C GLY A 31 4.50 8.63 9.30
N ILE A 32 3.71 9.31 10.14
CA ILE A 32 2.59 10.16 9.70
C ILE A 32 3.05 11.34 8.81
N GLU A 33 4.31 11.80 8.96
CA GLU A 33 4.85 12.89 8.15
C GLU A 33 4.87 12.52 6.65
N LEU A 34 4.97 11.22 6.31
CA LEU A 34 4.93 10.73 4.93
C LEU A 34 3.57 10.91 4.26
N HIS A 35 2.52 11.13 5.04
CA HIS A 35 1.14 11.16 4.55
C HIS A 35 0.49 12.54 4.62
N ARG A 36 1.21 13.57 5.11
CA ARG A 36 0.69 14.93 5.24
C ARG A 36 0.23 15.53 3.92
N TRP A 37 0.87 15.19 2.81
CA TRP A 37 0.52 15.67 1.49
C TRP A 37 -0.93 15.34 1.06
N HIS A 38 -1.54 14.29 1.62
CA HIS A 38 -2.93 13.92 1.34
C HIS A 38 -3.87 13.97 2.54
N LEU A 39 -3.34 14.24 3.74
CA LEU A 39 -4.13 14.35 4.97
C LEU A 39 -4.32 15.81 5.42
N ASP A 40 -3.36 16.69 5.15
CA ASP A 40 -3.43 18.10 5.56
C ASP A 40 -4.34 18.88 4.59
N GLU A 41 -5.19 19.75 5.13
CA GLU A 41 -6.06 20.62 4.33
C GLU A 41 -5.68 22.10 4.52
N PRO A 42 -5.80 22.98 3.49
CA PRO A 42 -6.26 22.66 2.14
C PRO A 42 -5.19 21.93 1.33
N LEU A 43 -5.61 21.02 0.44
CA LEU A 43 -4.68 20.33 -0.46
C LEU A 43 -4.11 21.26 -1.52
N HIS A 44 -2.84 21.11 -1.81
CA HIS A 44 -2.24 21.67 -3.03
C HIS A 44 -2.79 20.92 -4.27
N GLU A 45 -2.92 21.61 -5.42
CA GLU A 45 -3.46 21.02 -6.65
C GLU A 45 -2.73 19.74 -7.09
N ALA A 46 -1.39 19.71 -6.98
CA ALA A 46 -0.59 18.53 -7.31
C ALA A 46 -0.89 17.37 -6.36
N ASP A 47 -1.04 17.65 -5.05
CA ASP A 47 -1.37 16.64 -4.04
C ASP A 47 -2.78 16.09 -4.23
N ALA A 48 -3.75 16.94 -4.57
CA ALA A 48 -5.12 16.51 -4.90
C ALA A 48 -5.11 15.53 -6.08
N ARG A 49 -4.35 15.84 -7.14
CA ARG A 49 -4.20 14.97 -8.31
C ARG A 49 -3.53 13.64 -7.96
N ALA A 50 -2.49 13.65 -7.12
CA ALA A 50 -1.84 12.43 -6.65
C ALA A 50 -2.77 11.61 -5.75
N ARG A 51 -3.56 12.26 -4.89
CA ARG A 51 -4.58 11.60 -4.05
C ARG A 51 -5.67 10.93 -4.89
N ASP A 52 -6.14 11.56 -5.97
CA ASP A 52 -7.10 10.96 -6.89
C ASP A 52 -6.55 9.69 -7.55
N LEU A 53 -5.25 9.68 -7.85
CA LEU A 53 -4.56 8.49 -8.37
C LEU A 53 -4.45 7.39 -7.29
N LEU A 54 -4.12 7.75 -6.04
CA LEU A 54 -4.06 6.84 -4.91
C LEU A 54 -5.41 6.17 -4.63
N LEU A 55 -6.49 6.94 -4.69
CA LEU A 55 -7.85 6.48 -4.39
C LEU A 55 -8.59 5.92 -5.61
N ARG A 56 -7.93 5.78 -6.74
CA ARG A 56 -8.53 5.23 -7.97
C ARG A 56 -9.08 3.83 -7.72
N PRO A 57 -10.39 3.58 -7.98
CA PRO A 57 -11.00 2.28 -7.73
C PRO A 57 -10.32 1.14 -8.50
N ARG A 58 -10.11 0.02 -7.84
CA ARG A 58 -9.55 -1.22 -8.38
C ARG A 58 -10.52 -2.38 -8.20
N GLY A 59 -10.28 -3.46 -8.92
CA GLY A 59 -11.10 -4.68 -8.82
C GLY A 59 -10.77 -5.51 -7.59
N ALA A 60 -9.55 -5.44 -7.10
CA ALA A 60 -9.09 -6.08 -5.87
C ALA A 60 -7.80 -5.41 -5.35
N TYR A 61 -7.48 -5.72 -4.10
CA TYR A 61 -6.29 -5.20 -3.42
C TYR A 61 -5.51 -6.33 -2.74
N VAL A 62 -4.18 -6.18 -2.66
CA VAL A 62 -3.31 -7.03 -1.84
C VAL A 62 -2.56 -6.16 -0.84
N MET A 63 -2.60 -6.52 0.44
CA MET A 63 -1.87 -5.82 1.49
C MET A 63 -1.22 -6.78 2.49
N GLY A 64 -0.22 -6.30 3.21
CA GLY A 64 0.40 -7.03 4.30
C GLY A 64 -0.36 -6.86 5.62
N ARG A 65 -0.17 -7.82 6.52
CA ARG A 65 -0.75 -7.81 7.88
C ARG A 65 -0.49 -6.51 8.63
N ASN A 66 0.70 -5.93 8.48
CA ASN A 66 1.08 -4.69 9.18
C ASN A 66 0.31 -3.46 8.66
N MET A 67 -0.10 -3.48 7.41
CA MET A 67 -0.97 -2.43 6.87
C MET A 67 -2.40 -2.61 7.34
N PHE A 68 -2.88 -3.84 7.47
CA PHE A 68 -4.22 -4.12 7.98
C PHE A 68 -4.38 -3.75 9.46
N GLY A 69 -3.34 -3.96 10.28
CA GLY A 69 -3.45 -3.70 11.72
C GLY A 69 -2.13 -3.77 12.49
N PRO A 70 -2.13 -3.33 13.76
CA PRO A 70 -0.93 -3.23 14.60
C PRO A 70 -0.54 -4.58 15.22
N ILE A 71 -1.45 -5.55 15.21
CA ILE A 71 -1.29 -6.80 15.96
C ILE A 71 -0.26 -7.70 15.26
N ARG A 72 0.82 -8.02 15.95
CA ARG A 72 1.81 -9.01 15.53
C ARG A 72 1.48 -10.35 16.20
N GLY A 73 1.71 -11.44 15.49
CA GLY A 73 1.41 -12.77 16.04
C GLY A 73 -0.07 -13.18 15.92
N PRO A 74 -0.58 -14.09 16.76
CA PRO A 74 -1.95 -14.56 16.73
C PRO A 74 -2.97 -13.43 16.86
N TRP A 75 -4.16 -13.64 16.30
CA TRP A 75 -5.24 -12.66 16.38
C TRP A 75 -5.69 -12.45 17.83
N GLN A 76 -5.94 -11.19 18.18
CA GLN A 76 -6.43 -10.79 19.50
C GLN A 76 -7.53 -9.75 19.31
N GLY A 77 -8.65 -9.95 20.02
CA GLY A 77 -9.81 -9.06 19.91
C GLY A 77 -10.52 -9.15 18.56
N ASP A 78 -11.31 -8.14 18.27
CA ASP A 78 -12.19 -8.01 17.12
C ASP A 78 -11.71 -6.93 16.12
N TRP A 79 -10.40 -6.80 15.94
CA TRP A 79 -9.81 -5.81 15.05
C TRP A 79 -10.30 -5.97 13.61
N ARG A 80 -10.82 -4.88 13.02
CA ARG A 80 -11.45 -4.86 11.70
C ARG A 80 -10.74 -3.95 10.67
N GLY A 81 -9.53 -3.51 10.96
CA GLY A 81 -8.76 -2.58 10.13
C GLY A 81 -8.78 -1.14 10.66
N TRP A 82 -8.01 -0.26 10.01
CA TRP A 82 -7.86 1.15 10.42
C TRP A 82 -8.96 2.07 9.91
N TRP A 83 -9.78 1.61 8.94
CA TRP A 83 -10.62 2.48 8.11
C TRP A 83 -12.08 2.56 8.58
N GLY A 84 -12.40 2.02 9.75
CA GLY A 84 -13.76 2.00 10.26
C GLY A 84 -14.69 1.04 9.51
N ASP A 85 -15.99 1.33 9.54
CA ASP A 85 -17.02 0.42 9.04
C ASP A 85 -17.15 0.42 7.51
N GLU A 86 -16.72 1.49 6.82
CA GLU A 86 -16.78 1.63 5.36
C GLU A 86 -15.40 2.01 4.80
N PRO A 87 -14.49 1.02 4.61
CA PRO A 87 -13.19 1.26 4.01
C PRO A 87 -13.28 1.72 2.56
N PRO A 88 -12.32 2.53 2.06
CA PRO A 88 -12.38 3.13 0.72
C PRO A 88 -12.11 2.15 -0.42
N TYR A 89 -11.95 0.88 -0.15
CA TYR A 89 -11.60 -0.13 -1.17
C TYR A 89 -12.79 -0.54 -2.03
N HIS A 90 -13.99 -0.71 -1.45
CA HIS A 90 -15.23 -1.15 -2.13
C HIS A 90 -15.02 -2.39 -3.03
N ALA A 91 -14.10 -3.27 -2.65
CA ALA A 91 -13.67 -4.43 -3.40
C ALA A 91 -13.03 -5.47 -2.46
N PRO A 92 -12.80 -6.73 -2.93
CA PRO A 92 -12.02 -7.72 -2.18
C PRO A 92 -10.60 -7.25 -1.87
N VAL A 93 -10.16 -7.44 -0.63
CA VAL A 93 -8.83 -7.12 -0.14
C VAL A 93 -8.19 -8.39 0.43
N PHE A 94 -7.04 -8.80 -0.12
CA PHE A 94 -6.32 -10.00 0.30
C PHE A 94 -5.18 -9.61 1.22
N VAL A 95 -5.27 -10.00 2.48
CA VAL A 95 -4.32 -9.66 3.55
C VAL A 95 -3.34 -10.80 3.76
N LEU A 96 -2.06 -10.57 3.46
CA LEU A 96 -0.98 -11.54 3.73
C LEU A 96 -0.75 -11.68 5.22
N THR A 97 -0.84 -12.89 5.74
CA THR A 97 -0.66 -13.21 7.17
C THR A 97 -0.19 -14.64 7.36
N HIS A 98 0.48 -14.93 8.47
CA HIS A 98 0.82 -16.31 8.88
C HIS A 98 -0.23 -16.93 9.83
N PHE A 99 -1.29 -16.19 10.13
CA PHE A 99 -2.32 -16.59 11.09
C PHE A 99 -3.68 -16.61 10.40
N GLU A 100 -4.35 -17.73 10.41
CA GLU A 100 -5.68 -17.86 9.85
C GLU A 100 -6.70 -16.94 10.54
N HIS A 101 -7.63 -16.43 9.76
CA HIS A 101 -8.76 -15.64 10.23
C HIS A 101 -9.92 -15.76 9.23
N GLU A 102 -11.14 -15.78 9.75
CA GLU A 102 -12.32 -15.73 8.91
C GLU A 102 -12.39 -14.40 8.14
N PRO A 103 -12.96 -14.38 6.95
CA PRO A 103 -13.16 -13.14 6.21
C PRO A 103 -13.97 -12.12 7.01
N ILE A 104 -13.61 -10.83 6.85
CA ILE A 104 -14.32 -9.70 7.48
C ILE A 104 -15.03 -8.91 6.39
N GLU A 105 -16.35 -8.98 6.42
CA GLU A 105 -17.22 -8.19 5.55
C GLU A 105 -17.52 -6.83 6.20
N LEU A 106 -17.38 -5.75 5.43
CA LEU A 106 -17.64 -4.38 5.85
C LEU A 106 -18.59 -3.68 4.88
N ALA A 107 -19.11 -2.53 5.30
CA ALA A 107 -19.99 -1.74 4.45
C ALA A 107 -19.30 -1.31 3.15
N GLY A 108 -20.06 -0.87 2.16
CA GLY A 108 -19.54 -0.40 0.88
C GLY A 108 -18.95 -1.50 -0.02
N GLY A 109 -19.06 -2.80 0.36
CA GLY A 109 -18.60 -3.93 -0.47
C GLY A 109 -17.13 -4.29 -0.28
N THR A 110 -16.47 -3.81 0.77
CA THR A 110 -15.12 -4.27 1.14
C THR A 110 -15.20 -5.57 1.92
N THR A 111 -14.42 -6.58 1.49
CA THR A 111 -14.24 -7.83 2.25
C THR A 111 -12.75 -8.11 2.38
N PHE A 112 -12.27 -8.26 3.61
CA PHE A 112 -10.90 -8.68 3.88
C PHE A 112 -10.82 -10.21 3.92
N TYR A 113 -9.98 -10.79 3.08
CA TYR A 113 -9.64 -12.22 3.05
C TYR A 113 -8.21 -12.41 3.55
N PHE A 114 -8.00 -13.32 4.49
CA PHE A 114 -6.69 -13.54 5.09
C PHE A 114 -6.01 -14.74 4.42
N VAL A 115 -4.79 -14.55 3.91
CA VAL A 115 -4.08 -15.52 3.07
C VAL A 115 -2.76 -15.89 3.71
N GLY A 116 -2.62 -17.17 4.11
CA GLY A 116 -1.42 -17.73 4.73
C GLY A 116 -0.45 -18.38 3.73
N ASP A 117 -0.90 -18.64 2.50
CA ASP A 117 -0.16 -19.40 1.49
C ASP A 117 0.84 -18.56 0.66
N GLY A 118 1.12 -17.33 1.11
CA GLY A 118 2.11 -16.45 0.51
C GLY A 118 1.57 -15.53 -0.58
N PHE A 119 2.50 -14.69 -1.09
CA PHE A 119 2.16 -13.60 -2.00
C PHE A 119 1.54 -14.09 -3.31
N ASP A 120 2.11 -15.11 -3.94
CA ASP A 120 1.67 -15.57 -5.27
C ASP A 120 0.22 -16.08 -5.22
N VAL A 121 -0.15 -16.78 -4.15
CA VAL A 121 -1.54 -17.25 -3.95
C VAL A 121 -2.49 -16.07 -3.70
N ALA A 122 -2.10 -15.11 -2.86
CA ALA A 122 -2.90 -13.92 -2.61
C ALA A 122 -3.10 -13.10 -3.89
N PHE A 123 -2.05 -12.90 -4.68
CA PHE A 123 -2.11 -12.17 -5.93
C PHE A 123 -2.95 -12.88 -7.00
N ALA A 124 -2.85 -14.22 -7.11
CA ALA A 124 -3.68 -14.99 -8.02
C ALA A 124 -5.17 -14.85 -7.68
N ARG A 125 -5.54 -14.97 -6.39
CA ARG A 125 -6.91 -14.76 -5.91
C ARG A 125 -7.41 -13.34 -6.16
N ALA A 126 -6.55 -12.34 -5.92
CA ALA A 126 -6.87 -10.93 -6.18
C ALA A 126 -7.09 -10.68 -7.69
N SER A 127 -6.27 -11.25 -8.54
CA SER A 127 -6.36 -11.12 -10.01
C SER A 127 -7.67 -11.74 -10.54
N GLU A 128 -8.07 -12.89 -10.02
CA GLU A 128 -9.34 -13.53 -10.35
C GLU A 128 -10.53 -12.66 -9.88
N ALA A 129 -10.52 -12.23 -8.62
CA ALA A 129 -11.56 -11.40 -8.04
C ALA A 129 -11.68 -10.02 -8.70
N ALA A 130 -10.58 -9.48 -9.20
CA ALA A 130 -10.57 -8.18 -9.88
C ALA A 130 -11.40 -8.17 -11.18
N GLY A 131 -11.63 -9.33 -11.83
CA GLY A 131 -12.47 -9.42 -13.03
C GLY A 131 -12.05 -8.47 -14.17
N GLY A 132 -10.74 -8.24 -14.34
CA GLY A 132 -10.19 -7.35 -15.37
C GLY A 132 -10.08 -5.87 -14.97
N ARG A 133 -10.52 -5.46 -13.78
CA ARG A 133 -10.49 -4.05 -13.31
C ARG A 133 -9.17 -3.61 -12.67
N GLY A 134 -8.16 -4.48 -12.68
CA GLY A 134 -6.86 -4.24 -12.10
C GLY A 134 -6.76 -4.57 -10.61
N VAL A 135 -5.52 -4.82 -10.18
CA VAL A 135 -5.16 -5.11 -8.78
C VAL A 135 -4.27 -3.99 -8.26
N ASP A 136 -4.48 -3.55 -7.02
CA ASP A 136 -3.55 -2.66 -6.36
C ASP A 136 -2.79 -3.37 -5.24
N ILE A 137 -1.47 -3.17 -5.21
CA ILE A 137 -0.59 -3.59 -4.13
C ILE A 137 -0.53 -2.44 -3.12
N ALA A 138 -1.45 -2.47 -2.17
CA ALA A 138 -1.67 -1.37 -1.24
C ALA A 138 -0.55 -1.19 -0.19
N GLY A 139 0.35 -2.16 -0.06
CA GLY A 139 1.48 -2.09 0.88
C GLY A 139 1.41 -3.17 1.98
N GLY A 140 2.18 -3.18 3.13
CA GLY A 140 3.38 -2.35 3.36
C GLY A 140 4.63 -2.84 2.62
N ALA A 141 5.79 -2.37 3.06
CA ALA A 141 7.08 -2.59 2.38
C ALA A 141 7.35 -4.04 1.99
N SER A 142 7.14 -4.99 2.89
CA SER A 142 7.39 -6.43 2.60
C SER A 142 6.50 -6.97 1.48
N THR A 143 5.23 -6.56 1.42
CA THR A 143 4.31 -6.96 0.35
C THR A 143 4.73 -6.38 -0.99
N VAL A 144 5.11 -5.09 -1.01
CA VAL A 144 5.59 -4.43 -2.23
C VAL A 144 6.88 -5.07 -2.74
N ARG A 145 7.83 -5.40 -1.85
CA ARG A 145 9.06 -6.12 -2.22
C ARG A 145 8.78 -7.48 -2.87
N GLN A 146 7.82 -8.24 -2.34
CA GLN A 146 7.40 -9.52 -2.95
C GLN A 146 6.77 -9.30 -4.32
N ALA A 147 5.91 -8.30 -4.47
CA ALA A 147 5.28 -7.97 -5.75
C ALA A 147 6.30 -7.53 -6.81
N LEU A 148 7.30 -6.73 -6.42
CA LEU A 148 8.40 -6.34 -7.31
C LEU A 148 9.25 -7.55 -7.71
N ALA A 149 9.58 -8.43 -6.76
CA ALA A 149 10.35 -9.64 -7.01
C ALA A 149 9.62 -10.63 -7.94
N SER A 150 8.30 -10.71 -7.83
CA SER A 150 7.44 -11.52 -8.71
C SER A 150 7.19 -10.87 -10.08
N GLY A 151 7.63 -9.62 -10.30
CA GLY A 151 7.47 -8.91 -11.58
C GLY A 151 6.02 -8.63 -11.97
N VAL A 152 5.11 -8.54 -11.00
CA VAL A 152 3.67 -8.37 -11.27
C VAL A 152 3.22 -6.91 -11.34
N ILE A 153 4.01 -5.96 -10.84
CA ILE A 153 3.68 -4.54 -10.87
C ILE A 153 3.94 -3.97 -12.27
N ASP A 154 2.94 -3.34 -12.86
CA ASP A 154 3.04 -2.63 -14.14
C ASP A 154 3.33 -1.13 -13.92
N GLU A 155 2.75 -0.55 -12.87
CA GLU A 155 2.88 0.87 -12.53
C GLU A 155 3.20 1.05 -11.04
N LEU A 156 4.27 1.80 -10.75
CA LEU A 156 4.67 2.18 -9.40
C LEU A 156 4.60 3.70 -9.26
N VAL A 157 3.83 4.18 -8.28
CA VAL A 157 3.80 5.60 -7.92
C VAL A 157 4.53 5.79 -6.59
N LEU A 158 5.46 6.73 -6.56
CA LEU A 158 6.21 7.09 -5.36
C LEU A 158 6.01 8.57 -5.04
N ASP A 159 5.52 8.84 -3.83
CA ASP A 159 5.44 10.19 -3.29
C ASP A 159 6.67 10.44 -2.41
N PHE A 160 7.70 11.06 -2.98
CA PHE A 160 8.90 11.42 -2.24
C PHE A 160 8.62 12.61 -1.33
N VAL A 161 8.52 12.33 -0.04
CA VAL A 161 8.30 13.36 0.99
C VAL A 161 9.66 13.86 1.49
N PRO A 162 9.88 15.19 1.61
CA PRO A 162 11.17 15.76 1.96
C PRO A 162 11.50 15.64 3.45
N VAL A 163 11.46 14.41 3.98
CA VAL A 163 11.81 14.07 5.36
C VAL A 163 12.83 12.93 5.39
N LEU A 164 13.62 12.88 6.47
CA LEU A 164 14.50 11.77 6.79
C LEU A 164 13.97 11.10 8.06
N LEU A 165 13.67 9.81 7.97
CA LEU A 165 13.20 9.03 9.12
C LEU A 165 14.34 8.36 9.90
N GLY A 166 15.44 8.03 9.22
CA GLY A 166 16.64 7.43 9.81
C GLY A 166 16.51 5.94 10.14
N SER A 167 15.30 5.45 10.35
CA SER A 167 15.00 4.03 10.62
C SER A 167 13.52 3.72 10.32
N GLY A 168 13.18 2.44 10.21
CA GLY A 168 11.82 1.98 9.91
C GLY A 168 11.76 0.92 8.83
N GLU A 169 10.68 0.89 8.06
CA GLU A 169 10.43 -0.06 6.98
C GLU A 169 10.93 0.49 5.64
N ARG A 170 12.04 -0.04 5.13
CA ARG A 170 12.59 0.33 3.82
C ARG A 170 11.81 -0.33 2.68
N LEU A 171 11.59 0.43 1.60
CA LEU A 171 10.83 -0.07 0.45
C LEU A 171 11.65 -1.05 -0.41
N PHE A 172 12.92 -0.72 -0.69
CA PHE A 172 13.71 -1.42 -1.71
C PHE A 172 14.81 -2.36 -1.17
N ASP A 173 14.80 -2.68 0.12
CA ASP A 173 15.79 -3.61 0.68
C ASP A 173 15.67 -4.99 0.03
N GLY A 174 16.76 -5.46 -0.58
CA GLY A 174 16.83 -6.77 -1.23
C GLY A 174 16.06 -6.89 -2.55
N VAL A 175 15.54 -5.79 -3.09
CA VAL A 175 14.88 -5.77 -4.39
C VAL A 175 15.93 -5.63 -5.49
N ALA A 176 15.85 -6.49 -6.51
CA ALA A 176 16.62 -6.30 -7.75
C ALA A 176 16.11 -5.07 -8.50
N ASP A 177 16.94 -4.48 -9.37
CA ASP A 177 16.55 -3.31 -10.16
C ASP A 177 15.27 -3.58 -10.97
N PRO A 178 14.15 -2.91 -10.65
CA PRO A 178 12.87 -3.12 -11.32
C PRO A 178 12.75 -2.37 -12.66
N ARG A 179 13.85 -1.75 -13.15
CA ARG A 179 13.90 -0.98 -14.41
C ARG A 179 12.78 0.06 -14.49
N LEU A 180 12.79 1.02 -13.57
CA LEU A 180 11.78 2.06 -13.48
C LEU A 180 11.98 3.13 -14.56
N GLU A 181 10.94 3.34 -15.39
CA GLU A 181 10.88 4.41 -16.38
C GLU A 181 9.92 5.50 -15.88
N PRO A 182 10.38 6.72 -15.55
CA PRO A 182 9.50 7.79 -15.12
C PRO A 182 8.61 8.26 -16.27
N VAL A 183 7.30 8.24 -16.07
CA VAL A 183 6.31 8.64 -17.07
C VAL A 183 5.59 9.93 -16.72
N GLU A 184 5.59 10.31 -15.45
CA GLU A 184 5.02 11.57 -14.98
C GLU A 184 5.69 12.03 -13.68
N VAL A 185 5.93 13.32 -13.56
CA VAL A 185 6.44 13.95 -12.35
C VAL A 185 5.62 15.21 -12.08
N ILE A 186 5.00 15.28 -10.91
CA ILE A 186 4.36 16.47 -10.40
C ILE A 186 4.86 16.74 -8.99
N HIS A 187 4.80 17.99 -8.53
CA HIS A 187 5.29 18.30 -7.19
C HIS A 187 4.44 19.36 -6.49
N SER A 188 4.46 19.30 -5.18
CA SER A 188 3.96 20.29 -4.25
C SER A 188 5.06 20.69 -3.26
N PRO A 189 4.79 21.63 -2.35
CA PRO A 189 5.68 21.90 -1.22
C PRO A 189 5.87 20.71 -0.27
N LEU A 190 4.95 19.73 -0.25
CA LEU A 190 4.96 18.60 0.67
C LEU A 190 5.50 17.31 0.06
N ALA A 191 5.41 17.12 -1.26
CA ALA A 191 5.88 15.91 -1.91
C ALA A 191 6.24 16.11 -3.39
N THR A 192 7.10 15.22 -3.91
CA THR A 192 7.29 15.02 -5.34
C THR A 192 6.71 13.66 -5.71
N HIS A 193 5.66 13.69 -6.51
CA HIS A 193 4.96 12.49 -6.97
C HIS A 193 5.54 12.05 -8.30
N VAL A 194 6.04 10.82 -8.35
CA VAL A 194 6.62 10.25 -9.57
C VAL A 194 5.89 8.96 -9.90
N ARG A 195 5.33 8.91 -11.09
CA ARG A 195 4.71 7.72 -11.64
C ARG A 195 5.69 7.03 -12.58
N TYR A 196 5.96 5.77 -12.30
CA TYR A 196 6.88 4.93 -13.06
C TYR A 196 6.13 3.81 -13.76
N ARG A 197 6.54 3.52 -14.99
CA ARG A 197 6.32 2.21 -15.61
C ARG A 197 7.40 1.27 -15.11
N VAL A 198 7.00 0.04 -14.73
CA VAL A 198 7.93 -1.02 -14.34
C VAL A 198 8.30 -1.84 -15.55
N GLY A 199 9.61 -1.96 -15.84
CA GLY A 199 10.12 -2.77 -16.96
C GLY A 199 9.96 -4.27 -16.70
N ARG A 200 9.67 -5.02 -17.73
CA ARG A 200 9.65 -6.49 -17.71
C ARG A 200 10.97 -7.04 -18.21
#